data_2568a7a53685736ea2309bf8c00c8a12
#
_entry.id   2568a7a53685736ea2309bf8c00c8a12
#
_cell.length_a   1.000
_cell.length_b   1.000
_cell.length_c   1.000
_cell.angle_alpha   90.00
_cell.angle_beta   90.00
_cell.angle_gamma   90.00
#
_symmetry.space_group_name_H-M   'P 1'
#
loop_
_entity.id
_entity.type
_entity.pdbx_description
1 polymer ?
#
loop_
_entity_poly.entity_id
_entity_poly.type
_entity_poly.pdbx_seq_one_letter_code
_entity_poly.pdbx_strand_id
1 'polypeptide(L)'
;MGRAQDHADCATAFKICKKQVFHFDKAGGEGADNHEADFIACFMNGENFGQAEENSTWIKFEIAKSGTLTFVITPHRLDDDIDFVIFKLPPNEDCSQKQIVRCMAAGDSKTNALVSPCMGETGLRDGERDASEDAGCSDPGDNTWLAPLRVVAGEKYVLLVSNVSTRGPGFSIRFGGSAKLPCDEEKPVAEKPKPKPKPEEKIKPQEPVIAQKQVKPESIGGRSVEVGETVKVKTRTIKLKIWDSQVEDGDIISVYLDDKKVIDHLYLRTKPQEFEIQLPPGNEHYLTVFADDFGKSEPNTATVLIFDGHREQVIDLVAERKKQQSLKIIAE
;
A
#
# COMPACT_ATOMS: atom_id res chain seq x y z
N MET A 1 -32.20 1.70 12.93
CA MET A 1 -31.81 2.66 11.91
C MET A 1 -30.29 2.55 11.77
N GLY A 2 -29.81 1.78 10.80
CA GLY A 2 -28.39 1.70 10.48
C GLY A 2 -27.93 3.08 9.96
N ARG A 3 -26.84 3.62 10.50
CA ARG A 3 -26.19 4.77 9.88
C ARG A 3 -25.72 4.29 8.50
N ALA A 4 -26.18 4.95 7.44
CA ALA A 4 -25.59 4.82 6.12
C ALA A 4 -24.07 5.05 6.28
N GLN A 5 -23.27 4.24 5.62
CA GLN A 5 -21.83 4.43 5.63
C GLN A 5 -21.56 5.74 4.88
N ASP A 6 -20.82 6.66 5.49
CA ASP A 6 -20.67 8.05 5.01
C ASP A 6 -19.98 8.19 3.64
N HIS A 7 -19.64 7.09 2.93
CA HIS A 7 -18.84 7.07 1.69
C HIS A 7 -19.38 6.11 0.61
N ALA A 8 -20.66 5.83 0.63
CA ALA A 8 -21.29 4.89 -0.29
C ALA A 8 -21.79 5.56 -1.61
N ASP A 9 -21.64 6.87 -1.76
CA ASP A 9 -22.00 7.62 -2.96
C ASP A 9 -20.83 8.48 -3.42
N CYS A 10 -20.78 8.80 -4.71
CA CYS A 10 -19.80 9.75 -5.26
C CYS A 10 -19.86 11.12 -4.54
N ALA A 11 -21.05 11.59 -4.22
CA ALA A 11 -21.24 12.90 -3.56
C ALA A 11 -20.66 12.91 -2.14
N THR A 12 -20.69 11.79 -1.43
CA THR A 12 -20.20 11.62 -0.06
C THR A 12 -18.86 10.90 0.04
N ALA A 13 -18.16 10.74 -1.10
CA ALA A 13 -16.91 10.00 -1.20
C ALA A 13 -15.86 10.41 -0.17
N PHE A 14 -15.13 9.44 0.34
CA PHE A 14 -13.99 9.66 1.23
C PHE A 14 -12.89 10.45 0.53
N LYS A 15 -12.57 11.64 1.02
CA LYS A 15 -11.55 12.49 0.39
C LYS A 15 -10.17 12.19 0.94
N ILE A 16 -9.23 11.89 0.04
CA ILE A 16 -7.83 11.72 0.38
C ILE A 16 -7.00 12.85 -0.24
N CYS A 17 -5.92 13.23 0.46
CA CYS A 17 -4.98 14.22 -0.04
C CYS A 17 -3.52 13.73 0.01
N LYS A 18 -3.28 12.50 0.49
CA LYS A 18 -1.94 11.93 0.66
C LYS A 18 -1.94 10.47 0.22
N LYS A 19 -0.87 10.04 -0.42
CA LYS A 19 -0.64 8.64 -0.74
C LYS A 19 -0.15 7.90 0.50
N GLN A 20 -1.03 7.14 1.10
CA GLN A 20 -0.78 6.27 2.25
C GLN A 20 -1.67 5.05 2.13
N VAL A 21 -1.59 4.13 3.07
CA VAL A 21 -2.55 3.04 3.19
C VAL A 21 -3.79 3.55 3.90
N PHE A 22 -4.95 3.23 3.33
CA PHE A 22 -6.25 3.47 3.94
C PHE A 22 -6.92 2.11 4.18
N HIS A 23 -7.57 1.97 5.33
CA HIS A 23 -8.28 0.77 5.72
C HIS A 23 -9.77 1.06 5.82
N PHE A 24 -10.57 0.21 5.22
CA PHE A 24 -12.03 0.25 5.26
C PHE A 24 -12.51 -1.06 5.87
N ASP A 25 -12.90 -1.05 7.14
CA ASP A 25 -13.28 -2.24 7.91
C ASP A 25 -14.55 -2.91 7.39
N LYS A 26 -15.34 -2.19 6.61
CA LYS A 26 -16.53 -2.69 5.93
C LYS A 26 -16.49 -2.20 4.50
N ALA A 27 -16.61 -3.12 3.58
CA ALA A 27 -16.96 -2.76 2.22
C ALA A 27 -18.44 -2.44 2.21
N GLY A 28 -18.75 -1.20 1.86
CA GLY A 28 -20.01 -0.96 1.33
C GLY A 28 -21.18 -0.51 2.17
N GLY A 29 -22.13 -0.19 1.41
CA GLY A 29 -23.49 0.23 1.65
C GLY A 29 -24.12 0.52 0.30
N GLU A 30 -25.43 0.64 0.31
CA GLU A 30 -26.20 1.01 -0.88
C GLU A 30 -26.16 2.51 -1.16
N GLY A 31 -25.66 3.32 -0.22
CA GLY A 31 -25.71 4.78 -0.34
C GLY A 31 -27.13 5.35 -0.33
N ALA A 32 -27.23 6.61 -0.78
CA ALA A 32 -28.48 7.29 -1.05
C ALA A 32 -28.85 7.21 -2.55
N ASP A 33 -27.85 7.05 -3.41
CA ASP A 33 -27.99 6.87 -4.87
C ASP A 33 -27.32 5.54 -5.28
N ASN A 34 -28.06 4.47 -5.21
CA ASN A 34 -27.60 3.12 -5.56
C ASN A 34 -27.59 2.84 -7.08
N HIS A 35 -27.75 3.86 -7.90
CA HIS A 35 -27.75 3.79 -9.37
C HIS A 35 -26.48 4.38 -10.02
N GLU A 36 -25.51 4.83 -9.23
CA GLU A 36 -24.30 5.48 -9.75
C GLU A 36 -23.38 4.52 -10.52
N ALA A 37 -23.49 3.21 -10.27
CA ALA A 37 -22.78 2.15 -10.98
C ALA A 37 -23.61 1.47 -12.09
N ASP A 38 -24.86 1.86 -12.28
CA ASP A 38 -25.70 1.32 -13.34
C ASP A 38 -25.09 1.59 -14.72
N PHE A 39 -25.20 0.61 -15.61
CA PHE A 39 -24.72 0.72 -17.01
C PHE A 39 -23.19 0.88 -17.17
N ILE A 40 -22.39 0.58 -16.16
CA ILE A 40 -20.95 0.48 -16.33
C ILE A 40 -20.63 -0.75 -17.19
N ALA A 41 -20.07 -0.53 -18.38
CA ALA A 41 -19.93 -1.55 -19.40
C ALA A 41 -19.16 -2.80 -18.90
N CYS A 42 -18.06 -2.62 -18.16
CA CYS A 42 -17.26 -3.74 -17.68
C CYS A 42 -17.93 -4.56 -16.56
N PHE A 43 -18.91 -3.97 -15.83
CA PHE A 43 -19.72 -4.68 -14.83
C PHE A 43 -20.86 -5.48 -15.45
N MET A 44 -21.10 -5.29 -16.74
CA MET A 44 -22.23 -5.91 -17.46
C MET A 44 -21.76 -7.24 -18.08
N ASN A 45 -22.06 -8.34 -17.42
CA ASN A 45 -21.88 -9.66 -18.03
C ASN A 45 -23.09 -9.98 -18.89
N GLY A 46 -23.07 -9.54 -20.18
CA GLY A 46 -23.95 -9.90 -21.29
C GLY A 46 -25.48 -9.97 -21.07
N GLU A 47 -25.95 -10.40 -19.94
CA GLU A 47 -27.36 -10.65 -19.62
C GLU A 47 -27.84 -10.02 -18.29
N ASN A 48 -26.95 -9.54 -17.43
CA ASN A 48 -27.32 -8.96 -16.14
C ASN A 48 -27.22 -7.42 -16.21
N PHE A 49 -28.33 -6.79 -16.50
CA PHE A 49 -28.49 -5.34 -16.37
C PHE A 49 -28.51 -4.96 -14.89
N GLY A 50 -27.50 -4.21 -14.48
CA GLY A 50 -27.50 -3.48 -13.22
C GLY A 50 -27.25 -4.38 -11.99
N GLN A 51 -25.99 -4.57 -11.61
CA GLN A 51 -25.72 -4.85 -10.22
C GLN A 51 -25.92 -3.55 -9.46
N ALA A 52 -26.91 -3.50 -8.61
CA ALA A 52 -27.08 -2.41 -7.67
C ALA A 52 -25.83 -2.28 -6.83
N GLU A 53 -25.44 -1.08 -6.46
CA GLU A 53 -24.35 -0.81 -5.53
C GLU A 53 -24.70 -1.33 -4.16
N GLU A 54 -24.42 -2.61 -3.90
CA GLU A 54 -24.73 -3.23 -2.60
C GLU A 54 -23.62 -3.01 -1.59
N ASN A 55 -22.36 -2.93 -2.04
CA ASN A 55 -21.17 -2.87 -1.20
C ASN A 55 -20.13 -1.91 -1.75
N SER A 56 -20.53 -0.67 -2.01
CA SER A 56 -19.71 0.36 -2.65
C SER A 56 -18.99 1.26 -1.64
N THR A 57 -17.75 1.58 -1.93
CA THR A 57 -16.97 2.60 -1.21
C THR A 57 -16.38 3.56 -2.24
N TRP A 58 -16.68 4.84 -2.08
CA TRP A 58 -16.21 5.89 -2.98
C TRP A 58 -15.07 6.68 -2.37
N ILE A 59 -13.97 6.87 -3.13
CA ILE A 59 -12.76 7.56 -2.71
C ILE A 59 -12.44 8.67 -3.71
N LYS A 60 -12.38 9.92 -3.26
CA LYS A 60 -12.14 11.09 -4.11
C LYS A 60 -10.76 11.68 -3.85
N PHE A 61 -10.06 12.09 -4.92
CA PHE A 61 -8.73 12.71 -4.82
C PHE A 61 -8.46 13.69 -5.98
N GLU A 62 -7.52 14.60 -5.74
CA GLU A 62 -7.03 15.58 -6.70
C GLU A 62 -5.53 15.36 -6.94
N ILE A 63 -5.07 15.65 -8.13
CA ILE A 63 -3.67 15.54 -8.55
C ILE A 63 -2.96 16.87 -8.37
N ALA A 64 -1.98 16.96 -7.48
CA ALA A 64 -1.15 18.15 -7.31
C ALA A 64 0.02 18.20 -8.30
N LYS A 65 0.58 17.05 -8.68
CA LYS A 65 1.68 16.96 -9.65
C LYS A 65 1.44 15.82 -10.64
N SER A 66 1.56 16.14 -11.93
CA SER A 66 1.41 15.19 -13.03
C SER A 66 2.38 14.01 -12.90
N GLY A 67 1.94 12.85 -13.36
CA GLY A 67 2.75 11.63 -13.35
C GLY A 67 1.92 10.38 -13.64
N THR A 68 2.37 9.26 -13.15
CA THR A 68 1.62 7.99 -13.13
C THR A 68 0.98 7.78 -11.77
N LEU A 69 -0.24 7.28 -11.74
CA LEU A 69 -0.95 6.82 -10.56
C LEU A 69 -1.06 5.31 -10.61
N THR A 70 -0.69 4.66 -9.53
CA THR A 70 -0.90 3.25 -9.28
C THR A 70 -1.57 3.07 -7.92
N PHE A 71 -2.21 1.94 -7.69
CA PHE A 71 -2.65 1.52 -6.37
C PHE A 71 -2.85 0.02 -6.32
N VAL A 72 -2.84 -0.50 -5.10
CA VAL A 72 -3.19 -1.88 -4.79
C VAL A 72 -4.35 -1.85 -3.81
N ILE A 73 -5.42 -2.55 -4.13
CA ILE A 73 -6.53 -2.87 -3.24
C ILE A 73 -6.32 -4.30 -2.77
N THR A 74 -6.24 -4.48 -1.46
CA THR A 74 -6.09 -5.80 -0.82
C THR A 74 -7.36 -6.08 -0.03
N PRO A 75 -8.20 -7.04 -0.42
CA PRO A 75 -9.35 -7.44 0.37
C PRO A 75 -8.90 -8.04 1.70
N HIS A 76 -9.68 -7.85 2.76
CA HIS A 76 -9.39 -8.46 4.06
C HIS A 76 -9.57 -9.99 4.05
N ARG A 77 -10.31 -10.50 3.10
CA ARG A 77 -10.38 -11.92 2.75
C ARG A 77 -9.91 -12.10 1.33
N LEU A 78 -8.94 -12.95 1.10
CA LEU A 78 -8.34 -13.17 -0.23
C LEU A 78 -9.30 -13.87 -1.22
N ASP A 79 -10.40 -14.43 -0.72
CA ASP A 79 -11.49 -14.99 -1.51
C ASP A 79 -12.63 -13.99 -1.78
N ASP A 80 -12.47 -12.74 -1.40
CA ASP A 80 -13.37 -11.66 -1.80
C ASP A 80 -13.03 -11.19 -3.22
N ASP A 81 -14.06 -10.99 -4.01
CA ASP A 81 -14.00 -10.42 -5.34
C ASP A 81 -14.24 -8.91 -5.26
N ILE A 82 -13.24 -8.15 -5.65
CA ILE A 82 -13.25 -6.68 -5.59
C ILE A 82 -13.19 -6.10 -6.99
N ASP A 83 -14.25 -5.47 -7.39
CA ASP A 83 -14.33 -4.67 -8.59
C ASP A 83 -13.99 -3.21 -8.30
N PHE A 84 -13.49 -2.48 -9.30
CA PHE A 84 -13.32 -1.05 -9.15
C PHE A 84 -13.49 -0.28 -10.46
N VAL A 85 -13.90 0.98 -10.34
CA VAL A 85 -13.97 1.91 -11.45
C VAL A 85 -13.34 3.25 -11.08
N ILE A 86 -12.45 3.75 -11.91
CA ILE A 86 -11.91 5.10 -11.77
C ILE A 86 -12.66 6.02 -12.75
N PHE A 87 -13.21 7.08 -12.20
CA PHE A 87 -13.81 8.14 -12.99
C PHE A 87 -12.96 9.42 -12.87
N LYS A 88 -12.81 10.10 -13.99
CA LYS A 88 -12.35 11.48 -14.01
C LYS A 88 -13.55 12.39 -13.79
N LEU A 89 -13.41 13.34 -12.87
CA LEU A 89 -14.43 14.34 -12.57
C LEU A 89 -14.18 15.64 -13.34
N PRO A 90 -15.23 16.40 -13.68
CA PRO A 90 -15.08 17.76 -14.13
C PRO A 90 -14.53 18.66 -13.01
N PRO A 91 -14.01 19.87 -13.33
CA PRO A 91 -13.45 20.77 -12.32
C PRO A 91 -14.38 21.13 -11.16
N ASN A 92 -15.69 21.19 -11.40
CA ASN A 92 -16.73 21.45 -10.39
C ASN A 92 -17.11 20.22 -9.54
N GLU A 93 -16.47 19.08 -9.78
CA GLU A 93 -16.70 17.80 -9.08
C GLU A 93 -18.13 17.24 -9.22
N ASP A 94 -18.81 17.59 -10.29
CA ASP A 94 -20.16 17.09 -10.56
C ASP A 94 -20.15 15.59 -10.89
N CYS A 95 -20.67 14.80 -9.97
CA CYS A 95 -20.72 13.34 -10.09
C CYS A 95 -21.57 12.84 -11.27
N SER A 96 -22.53 13.64 -11.74
CA SER A 96 -23.35 13.27 -12.89
C SER A 96 -22.60 13.33 -14.24
N GLN A 97 -21.43 14.00 -14.25
CA GLN A 97 -20.60 14.18 -15.43
C GLN A 97 -19.26 13.39 -15.33
N LYS A 98 -19.21 12.42 -14.43
CA LYS A 98 -18.03 11.56 -14.27
C LYS A 98 -17.78 10.71 -15.51
N GLN A 99 -16.50 10.56 -15.91
CA GLN A 99 -16.09 9.81 -17.10
C GLN A 99 -15.20 8.64 -16.69
N ILE A 100 -15.52 7.41 -17.11
CA ILE A 100 -14.74 6.22 -16.85
C ILE A 100 -13.38 6.33 -17.53
N VAL A 101 -12.29 6.07 -16.77
CA VAL A 101 -10.91 6.02 -17.28
C VAL A 101 -10.24 4.68 -17.00
N ARG A 102 -10.72 3.90 -16.05
CA ARG A 102 -10.35 2.51 -15.77
C ARG A 102 -11.57 1.77 -15.26
N CYS A 103 -11.70 0.50 -15.64
CA CYS A 103 -12.79 -0.35 -15.18
C CYS A 103 -12.30 -1.78 -14.99
N MET A 104 -12.41 -2.33 -13.80
CA MET A 104 -11.99 -3.68 -13.41
C MET A 104 -13.20 -4.42 -12.87
N ALA A 105 -13.54 -5.51 -13.51
CA ALA A 105 -14.59 -6.43 -13.07
C ALA A 105 -14.19 -7.90 -13.25
N ALA A 106 -12.92 -8.16 -13.55
CA ALA A 106 -12.44 -9.54 -13.62
C ALA A 106 -12.49 -10.20 -12.26
N GLY A 107 -13.32 -11.22 -12.13
CA GLY A 107 -13.51 -11.97 -10.90
C GLY A 107 -13.97 -13.39 -11.17
N ASP A 108 -13.81 -14.30 -10.23
CA ASP A 108 -14.20 -15.70 -10.35
C ASP A 108 -14.75 -16.24 -9.03
N SER A 109 -16.04 -16.10 -8.83
CA SER A 109 -16.74 -16.62 -7.66
C SER A 109 -16.95 -18.14 -7.66
N LYS A 110 -16.61 -18.83 -8.76
CA LYS A 110 -16.94 -20.25 -8.96
C LYS A 110 -15.75 -21.19 -8.82
N THR A 111 -14.53 -20.68 -8.90
CA THR A 111 -13.30 -21.49 -8.78
C THR A 111 -12.64 -21.29 -7.43
N ASN A 112 -11.67 -22.15 -7.13
CA ASN A 112 -10.88 -22.01 -5.93
C ASN A 112 -10.09 -20.68 -5.98
N ALA A 113 -10.52 -19.70 -5.22
CA ALA A 113 -10.00 -18.33 -5.17
C ALA A 113 -8.46 -18.26 -5.05
N LEU A 114 -7.84 -19.26 -4.43
CA LEU A 114 -6.40 -19.32 -4.22
C LEU A 114 -5.58 -19.59 -5.47
N VAL A 115 -6.21 -20.05 -6.56
CA VAL A 115 -5.53 -20.38 -7.82
C VAL A 115 -6.04 -19.58 -9.01
N SER A 116 -7.11 -18.82 -8.84
CA SER A 116 -7.63 -17.96 -9.91
C SER A 116 -6.77 -16.69 -10.07
N PRO A 117 -6.34 -16.33 -11.30
CA PRO A 117 -5.65 -15.07 -11.55
C PRO A 117 -6.54 -13.84 -11.34
N CYS A 118 -7.87 -14.04 -11.26
CA CYS A 118 -8.87 -13.00 -11.15
C CYS A 118 -9.44 -12.84 -9.72
N MET A 119 -8.69 -13.24 -8.70
CA MET A 119 -9.09 -13.11 -7.30
C MET A 119 -7.99 -12.50 -6.45
N GLY A 120 -8.36 -11.93 -5.33
CA GLY A 120 -7.44 -11.38 -4.34
C GLY A 120 -7.10 -9.91 -4.56
N GLU A 121 -5.82 -9.57 -4.60
CA GLU A 121 -5.43 -8.17 -4.83
C GLU A 121 -5.77 -7.70 -6.23
N THR A 122 -6.23 -6.47 -6.32
CA THR A 122 -6.58 -5.80 -7.58
C THR A 122 -6.04 -4.36 -7.59
N GLY A 123 -6.00 -3.73 -8.76
CA GLY A 123 -5.58 -2.34 -8.86
C GLY A 123 -4.86 -1.95 -10.15
N LEU A 124 -4.03 -0.92 -10.03
CA LEU A 124 -3.18 -0.44 -11.13
C LEU A 124 -1.72 -0.74 -10.84
N ARG A 125 -1.02 -1.42 -11.76
CA ARG A 125 0.41 -1.72 -11.58
C ARG A 125 1.22 -1.53 -12.87
N ASP A 126 2.53 -1.30 -12.71
CA ASP A 126 3.45 -1.23 -13.84
C ASP A 126 3.56 -2.58 -14.55
N GLY A 127 3.63 -2.52 -15.87
CA GLY A 127 3.73 -3.71 -16.73
C GLY A 127 2.41 -4.12 -17.37
N GLU A 128 1.28 -3.75 -16.79
CA GLU A 128 -0.04 -3.98 -17.38
C GLU A 128 -0.33 -2.96 -18.51
N ARG A 129 -1.17 -3.40 -19.44
CA ARG A 129 -1.51 -2.61 -20.64
C ARG A 129 -3.00 -2.33 -20.76
N ASP A 130 -3.83 -3.14 -20.12
CA ASP A 130 -5.26 -3.10 -20.25
C ASP A 130 -5.84 -1.94 -19.44
N ALA A 131 -6.81 -1.25 -20.02
CA ALA A 131 -7.50 -0.15 -19.38
C ALA A 131 -8.84 -0.58 -18.76
N SER A 132 -9.30 -1.76 -19.14
CA SER A 132 -10.54 -2.38 -18.67
C SER A 132 -10.40 -3.89 -18.71
N GLU A 133 -11.01 -4.56 -17.73
CA GLU A 133 -11.28 -5.99 -17.70
C GLU A 133 -12.77 -6.19 -17.42
N ASP A 134 -13.40 -7.01 -18.23
CA ASP A 134 -14.83 -7.29 -18.13
C ASP A 134 -15.12 -8.36 -17.06
N ALA A 135 -16.39 -8.44 -16.65
CA ALA A 135 -16.81 -9.38 -15.62
C ALA A 135 -16.56 -10.85 -16.03
N GLY A 136 -15.90 -11.59 -15.16
CA GLY A 136 -15.50 -12.98 -15.34
C GLY A 136 -13.99 -13.18 -15.37
N CYS A 137 -13.57 -14.39 -15.70
CA CYS A 137 -12.16 -14.78 -15.79
C CYS A 137 -12.00 -15.94 -16.78
N SER A 138 -12.48 -15.74 -17.99
CA SER A 138 -12.55 -16.80 -19.00
C SER A 138 -11.65 -16.59 -20.20
N ASP A 139 -11.21 -15.36 -20.42
CA ASP A 139 -10.39 -15.02 -21.57
C ASP A 139 -8.88 -15.16 -21.27
N PRO A 140 -8.08 -15.55 -22.26
CA PRO A 140 -6.65 -15.67 -22.07
C PRO A 140 -6.01 -14.31 -21.78
N GLY A 141 -5.47 -14.17 -20.57
CA GLY A 141 -4.82 -12.94 -20.12
C GLY A 141 -5.58 -12.20 -19.02
N ASP A 142 -6.86 -12.55 -18.80
CA ASP A 142 -7.65 -11.98 -17.71
C ASP A 142 -6.90 -12.07 -16.39
N ASN A 143 -6.88 -10.97 -15.69
CA ASN A 143 -6.31 -10.86 -14.35
C ASN A 143 -6.91 -9.64 -13.61
N THR A 144 -6.58 -9.47 -12.35
CA THR A 144 -7.11 -8.39 -11.51
C THR A 144 -6.35 -7.06 -11.62
N TRP A 145 -5.57 -6.83 -12.68
CA TRP A 145 -4.69 -5.68 -12.77
C TRP A 145 -4.87 -4.89 -14.06
N LEU A 146 -4.88 -3.57 -13.92
CA LEU A 146 -4.92 -2.65 -15.06
C LEU A 146 -3.65 -1.80 -15.14
N ALA A 147 -3.44 -1.23 -16.33
CA ALA A 147 -2.35 -0.30 -16.60
C ALA A 147 -2.38 0.92 -15.67
N PRO A 148 -1.21 1.45 -15.27
CA PRO A 148 -1.12 2.71 -14.55
C PRO A 148 -1.91 3.83 -15.24
N LEU A 149 -2.49 4.72 -14.46
CA LEU A 149 -3.19 5.88 -15.00
C LEU A 149 -2.22 7.06 -15.12
N ARG A 150 -2.09 7.61 -16.32
CA ARG A 150 -1.39 8.88 -16.53
C ARG A 150 -2.32 10.02 -16.13
N VAL A 151 -1.88 10.88 -15.22
CA VAL A 151 -2.67 11.96 -14.64
C VAL A 151 -1.96 13.30 -14.74
N VAL A 152 -2.71 14.38 -14.83
CA VAL A 152 -2.22 15.75 -14.96
C VAL A 152 -2.59 16.56 -13.71
N ALA A 153 -1.72 17.47 -13.29
CA ALA A 153 -1.97 18.33 -12.14
C ALA A 153 -3.27 19.13 -12.32
N GLY A 154 -4.07 19.22 -11.26
CA GLY A 154 -5.40 19.85 -11.24
C GLY A 154 -6.55 18.93 -11.65
N GLU A 155 -6.28 17.73 -12.18
CA GLU A 155 -7.31 16.75 -12.44
C GLU A 155 -7.85 16.15 -11.13
N LYS A 156 -9.15 15.87 -11.15
CA LYS A 156 -9.87 15.28 -10.02
C LYS A 156 -10.45 13.94 -10.43
N TYR A 157 -10.40 13.01 -9.51
CA TYR A 157 -10.85 11.64 -9.73
C TYR A 157 -11.72 11.15 -8.58
N VAL A 158 -12.58 10.21 -8.89
CA VAL A 158 -13.27 9.41 -7.90
C VAL A 158 -13.13 7.94 -8.27
N LEU A 159 -12.80 7.14 -7.27
CA LEU A 159 -12.66 5.69 -7.36
C LEU A 159 -13.85 5.06 -6.65
N LEU A 160 -14.62 4.26 -7.37
CA LEU A 160 -15.57 3.31 -6.83
C LEU A 160 -14.83 2.00 -6.57
N VAL A 161 -14.94 1.47 -5.38
CA VAL A 161 -14.53 0.11 -5.00
C VAL A 161 -15.78 -0.65 -4.59
N SER A 162 -16.09 -1.74 -5.27
CA SER A 162 -17.24 -2.60 -4.99
C SER A 162 -16.76 -3.97 -4.55
N ASN A 163 -17.21 -4.45 -3.40
CA ASN A 163 -17.00 -5.84 -3.00
C ASN A 163 -18.18 -6.68 -3.47
N VAL A 164 -17.98 -7.45 -4.54
CA VAL A 164 -19.00 -8.30 -5.15
C VAL A 164 -19.32 -9.51 -4.28
N SER A 165 -18.36 -9.90 -3.44
CA SER A 165 -18.58 -10.96 -2.44
C SER A 165 -19.44 -10.44 -1.31
N THR A 166 -20.69 -10.87 -1.25
CA THR A 166 -21.63 -10.47 -0.21
C THR A 166 -21.07 -10.74 1.19
N ARG A 167 -20.86 -9.68 1.99
CA ARG A 167 -20.38 -9.69 3.37
C ARG A 167 -18.86 -9.72 3.59
N GLY A 168 -18.06 -9.24 2.64
CA GLY A 168 -16.62 -9.05 2.86
C GLY A 168 -16.34 -8.10 4.04
N PRO A 169 -15.30 -8.40 4.84
CA PRO A 169 -14.95 -7.57 6.00
C PRO A 169 -14.29 -6.24 5.63
N GLY A 170 -14.25 -5.87 4.35
CA GLY A 170 -13.63 -4.65 3.87
C GLY A 170 -12.32 -4.90 3.12
N PHE A 171 -11.56 -3.83 2.95
CA PHE A 171 -10.31 -3.85 2.19
C PHE A 171 -9.34 -2.79 2.68
N SER A 172 -8.09 -2.90 2.26
CA SER A 172 -7.13 -1.81 2.34
C SER A 172 -6.73 -1.35 0.94
N ILE A 173 -6.42 -0.05 0.80
CA ILE A 173 -5.92 0.49 -0.45
C ILE A 173 -4.65 1.29 -0.22
N ARG A 174 -3.62 1.05 -1.04
CA ARG A 174 -2.33 1.74 -1.01
C ARG A 174 -2.08 2.40 -2.35
N PHE A 175 -1.98 3.72 -2.35
CA PHE A 175 -1.67 4.51 -3.54
C PHE A 175 -0.16 4.61 -3.78
N GLY A 176 0.24 4.57 -5.07
CA GLY A 176 1.62 4.64 -5.54
C GLY A 176 1.79 5.48 -6.81
N GLY A 177 2.88 5.22 -7.53
CA GLY A 177 3.21 5.92 -8.77
C GLY A 177 3.94 7.26 -8.55
N SER A 178 4.29 7.95 -9.65
CA SER A 178 5.07 9.20 -9.63
C SER A 178 4.24 10.47 -9.46
N ALA A 179 2.92 10.41 -9.70
CA ALA A 179 2.00 11.52 -9.44
C ALA A 179 2.00 11.89 -7.96
N LYS A 180 1.65 13.14 -7.61
CA LYS A 180 1.51 13.59 -6.23
C LYS A 180 0.10 14.07 -5.96
N LEU A 181 -0.40 13.77 -4.76
CA LEU A 181 -1.59 14.35 -4.19
C LEU A 181 -1.25 15.62 -3.39
N PRO A 182 -2.21 16.49 -3.06
CA PRO A 182 -1.93 17.80 -2.44
C PRO A 182 -1.15 17.76 -1.12
N CYS A 183 -1.30 16.70 -0.34
CA CYS A 183 -0.61 16.55 0.95
C CYS A 183 0.66 15.67 0.86
N ASP A 184 1.00 15.15 -0.33
CA ASP A 184 2.25 14.42 -0.56
C ASP A 184 3.46 15.36 -0.67
N GLU A 185 3.23 16.63 -0.98
CA GLU A 185 4.28 17.63 -0.99
C GLU A 185 4.58 18.03 0.46
N GLU A 186 5.77 17.72 0.92
CA GLU A 186 6.29 18.42 2.08
C GLU A 186 6.26 19.90 1.75
N LYS A 187 5.55 20.71 2.57
CA LYS A 187 5.66 22.16 2.46
C LYS A 187 7.15 22.49 2.44
N PRO A 188 7.66 23.21 1.42
CA PRO A 188 9.04 23.64 1.44
C PRO A 188 9.26 24.30 2.80
N VAL A 189 10.12 23.74 3.62
CA VAL A 189 10.63 24.46 4.79
C VAL A 189 11.16 25.75 4.20
N ALA A 190 10.49 26.86 4.52
CA ALA A 190 10.84 28.17 4.01
C ALA A 190 12.36 28.30 4.16
N GLU A 191 13.07 28.32 3.03
CA GLU A 191 14.51 28.53 3.04
C GLU A 191 14.74 29.79 3.84
N LYS A 192 15.31 29.66 5.04
CA LYS A 192 15.79 30.83 5.78
C LYS A 192 16.67 31.59 4.79
N PRO A 193 16.46 32.90 4.60
CA PRO A 193 17.22 33.70 3.66
C PRO A 193 18.71 33.37 3.85
N LYS A 194 19.38 32.96 2.79
CA LYS A 194 20.83 32.72 2.82
C LYS A 194 21.49 33.95 3.41
N PRO A 195 22.26 33.82 4.49
CA PRO A 195 23.02 34.95 5.02
C PRO A 195 23.95 35.47 3.92
N LYS A 196 23.95 36.78 3.67
CA LYS A 196 24.94 37.42 2.81
C LYS A 196 26.33 37.01 3.26
N PRO A 197 27.29 36.78 2.34
CA PRO A 197 28.63 36.36 2.73
C PRO A 197 29.27 37.41 3.64
N LYS A 198 29.61 36.99 4.85
CA LYS A 198 30.39 37.72 5.83
C LYS A 198 31.87 37.37 5.61
N PRO A 199 32.77 38.29 5.77
CA PRO A 199 34.22 38.06 5.48
C PRO A 199 34.76 36.87 6.26
N GLU A 200 35.69 36.17 5.65
CA GLU A 200 36.39 34.97 6.16
C GLU A 200 36.94 35.19 7.58
N GLU A 201 36.36 34.50 8.54
CA GLU A 201 36.89 34.34 9.88
C GLU A 201 37.45 32.91 9.98
N LYS A 202 38.69 32.80 10.42
CA LYS A 202 39.51 31.60 10.49
C LYS A 202 38.79 30.44 11.15
N ILE A 203 38.76 29.30 10.44
CA ILE A 203 38.24 28.03 10.85
C ILE A 203 38.90 27.56 12.14
N LYS A 204 38.15 27.54 13.26
CA LYS A 204 38.48 26.71 14.42
C LYS A 204 38.12 25.26 14.11
N PRO A 205 38.90 24.27 14.51
CA PRO A 205 38.57 22.85 14.32
C PRO A 205 37.21 22.55 14.93
N GLN A 206 36.28 21.97 14.12
CA GLN A 206 35.05 21.43 14.60
C GLN A 206 35.36 20.21 15.48
N GLU A 207 34.77 20.20 16.68
CA GLU A 207 34.73 19.03 17.52
C GLU A 207 34.05 17.86 16.76
N PRO A 208 34.52 16.62 16.96
CA PRO A 208 33.93 15.48 16.27
C PRO A 208 32.46 15.35 16.66
N VAL A 209 31.60 15.28 15.65
CA VAL A 209 30.18 14.90 15.83
C VAL A 209 30.17 13.52 16.51
N ILE A 210 29.84 13.50 17.77
CA ILE A 210 29.68 12.25 18.53
C ILE A 210 28.57 11.48 17.83
N ALA A 211 28.92 10.34 17.20
CA ALA A 211 27.96 9.41 16.65
C ALA A 211 26.95 9.04 17.76
N GLN A 212 25.71 9.43 17.59
CA GLN A 212 24.65 9.03 18.51
C GLN A 212 24.56 7.50 18.45
N LYS A 213 24.90 6.84 19.56
CA LYS A 213 24.76 5.41 19.69
C LYS A 213 23.27 5.09 19.64
N GLN A 214 22.84 4.43 18.58
CA GLN A 214 21.45 3.96 18.48
C GLN A 214 21.14 3.05 19.68
N VAL A 215 20.01 3.29 20.31
CA VAL A 215 19.59 2.49 21.49
C VAL A 215 18.91 1.22 20.97
N LYS A 216 19.34 0.09 21.50
CA LYS A 216 18.68 -1.19 21.25
C LYS A 216 17.20 -1.08 21.63
N PRO A 217 16.24 -1.39 20.73
CA PRO A 217 14.83 -1.38 21.08
C PRO A 217 14.53 -2.46 22.15
N GLU A 218 13.88 -2.08 23.24
CA GLU A 218 13.47 -3.01 24.30
C GLU A 218 12.07 -3.57 24.04
N SER A 219 11.20 -2.75 23.45
CA SER A 219 9.84 -3.14 23.09
C SER A 219 9.30 -2.33 21.90
N ILE A 220 8.47 -2.95 21.07
CA ILE A 220 7.70 -2.33 20.01
C ILE A 220 6.25 -2.77 20.13
N GLY A 221 5.30 -1.83 20.11
CA GLY A 221 3.86 -2.14 20.23
C GLY A 221 3.49 -2.92 21.50
N GLY A 222 4.24 -2.73 22.61
CA GLY A 222 4.02 -3.45 23.87
C GLY A 222 4.56 -4.87 23.91
N ARG A 223 5.26 -5.33 22.86
CA ARG A 223 5.92 -6.65 22.80
C ARG A 223 7.41 -6.49 22.97
N SER A 224 8.05 -7.40 23.70
CA SER A 224 9.50 -7.38 23.92
C SER A 224 10.26 -7.63 22.60
N VAL A 225 11.43 -7.00 22.45
CA VAL A 225 12.31 -7.19 21.30
C VAL A 225 13.54 -7.99 21.70
N GLU A 226 13.74 -9.11 21.03
CA GLU A 226 14.96 -9.92 21.16
C GLU A 226 15.86 -9.67 19.94
N VAL A 227 17.10 -9.23 20.19
CA VAL A 227 18.07 -9.06 19.11
C VAL A 227 18.79 -10.38 18.89
N GLY A 228 18.59 -10.93 17.70
CA GLY A 228 19.23 -12.17 17.24
C GLY A 228 20.52 -11.91 16.47
N GLU A 229 20.52 -12.20 15.19
CA GLU A 229 21.72 -12.14 14.35
C GLU A 229 22.26 -10.72 14.11
N THR A 230 23.52 -10.65 13.70
CA THR A 230 24.19 -9.40 13.33
C THR A 230 24.64 -9.50 11.88
N VAL A 231 24.22 -8.52 11.08
CA VAL A 231 24.58 -8.34 9.68
C VAL A 231 25.48 -7.13 9.53
N LYS A 232 26.52 -7.27 8.71
CA LYS A 232 27.40 -6.15 8.35
C LYS A 232 27.14 -5.72 6.92
N VAL A 233 27.00 -4.41 6.71
CA VAL A 233 26.75 -3.82 5.40
C VAL A 233 27.77 -2.72 5.08
N LYS A 234 28.16 -2.63 3.81
CA LYS A 234 29.17 -1.67 3.34
C LYS A 234 28.56 -0.37 2.81
N THR A 235 27.25 -0.37 2.60
CA THR A 235 26.53 0.81 2.08
C THR A 235 25.39 1.18 3.02
N ARG A 236 25.01 2.45 3.00
CA ARG A 236 23.85 2.94 3.78
C ARG A 236 22.53 2.76 3.05
N THR A 237 22.56 2.52 1.76
CA THR A 237 21.39 2.11 0.98
C THR A 237 21.41 0.61 0.85
N ILE A 238 20.45 -0.07 1.44
CA ILE A 238 20.31 -1.52 1.40
C ILE A 238 19.00 -1.89 0.71
N LYS A 239 19.01 -3.01 -0.01
CA LYS A 239 17.80 -3.61 -0.55
C LYS A 239 17.39 -4.78 0.33
N LEU A 240 16.14 -4.78 0.72
CA LEU A 240 15.51 -5.89 1.44
C LEU A 240 14.64 -6.69 0.48
N LYS A 241 14.68 -8.02 0.58
CA LYS A 241 13.65 -8.90 0.04
C LYS A 241 13.04 -9.63 1.22
N ILE A 242 11.71 -9.57 1.33
CA ILE A 242 10.99 -10.15 2.45
C ILE A 242 9.94 -11.11 1.90
N TRP A 243 9.89 -12.32 2.44
CA TRP A 243 8.90 -13.32 2.03
C TRP A 243 8.63 -14.31 3.16
N ASP A 244 7.54 -15.05 3.03
CA ASP A 244 7.29 -16.24 3.83
C ASP A 244 7.99 -17.44 3.17
N SER A 245 8.95 -18.04 3.86
CA SER A 245 9.67 -19.21 3.35
C SER A 245 8.94 -20.52 3.63
N GLN A 246 7.81 -20.51 4.34
CA GLN A 246 7.06 -21.67 4.72
C GLN A 246 5.73 -21.77 3.95
N VAL A 247 4.68 -21.20 4.48
CA VAL A 247 3.32 -21.30 3.93
C VAL A 247 2.65 -19.94 4.02
N GLU A 248 2.21 -19.44 2.89
CA GLU A 248 1.40 -18.22 2.82
C GLU A 248 0.05 -18.47 3.50
N ASP A 249 -0.07 -18.11 4.77
CA ASP A 249 -1.24 -18.41 5.60
C ASP A 249 -1.98 -17.18 6.14
N GLY A 250 -1.58 -16.00 5.67
CA GLY A 250 -2.24 -14.73 5.99
C GLY A 250 -1.46 -13.82 6.91
N ASP A 251 -0.18 -14.09 7.13
CA ASP A 251 0.71 -13.28 7.98
C ASP A 251 0.83 -11.85 7.47
N ILE A 252 0.59 -10.88 8.35
CA ILE A 252 0.81 -9.45 8.08
C ILE A 252 1.86 -8.94 9.06
N ILE A 253 2.88 -8.27 8.52
CA ILE A 253 3.97 -7.72 9.32
C ILE A 253 4.20 -6.23 9.06
N SER A 254 4.73 -5.54 10.04
CA SER A 254 5.39 -4.24 9.88
C SER A 254 6.87 -4.38 10.16
N VAL A 255 7.69 -3.61 9.44
CA VAL A 255 9.15 -3.58 9.67
C VAL A 255 9.55 -2.23 10.25
N TYR A 256 10.31 -2.28 11.32
CA TYR A 256 10.86 -1.11 12.01
C TYR A 256 12.36 -1.06 11.84
N LEU A 257 12.90 0.12 11.59
CA LEU A 257 14.31 0.43 11.61
C LEU A 257 14.55 1.47 12.72
N ASP A 258 15.30 1.10 13.77
CA ASP A 258 15.59 1.97 14.92
C ASP A 258 14.30 2.61 15.50
N ASP A 259 13.31 1.80 15.84
CA ASP A 259 11.98 2.20 16.34
C ASP A 259 11.08 2.98 15.36
N LYS A 260 11.58 3.28 14.17
CA LYS A 260 10.77 3.92 13.12
C LYS A 260 10.20 2.88 12.17
N LYS A 261 8.88 2.87 12.00
CA LYS A 261 8.23 2.01 11.02
C LYS A 261 8.65 2.43 9.61
N VAL A 262 9.25 1.50 8.85
CA VAL A 262 9.74 1.71 7.47
C VAL A 262 8.93 0.93 6.44
N ILE A 263 8.31 -0.19 6.85
CA ILE A 263 7.33 -0.93 6.06
C ILE A 263 6.12 -1.15 6.96
N ASP A 264 4.94 -0.84 6.46
CA ASP A 264 3.70 -0.90 7.22
C ASP A 264 2.75 -1.93 6.62
N HIS A 265 2.23 -2.84 7.45
CA HIS A 265 1.24 -3.86 7.09
C HIS A 265 1.57 -4.61 5.79
N LEU A 266 2.77 -5.22 5.74
CA LEU A 266 3.18 -6.07 4.63
C LEU A 266 2.54 -7.45 4.79
N TYR A 267 1.70 -7.83 3.84
CA TYR A 267 1.25 -9.21 3.71
C TYR A 267 2.41 -10.09 3.23
N LEU A 268 2.78 -11.10 4.03
CA LEU A 268 3.87 -12.00 3.68
C LEU A 268 3.42 -12.99 2.59
N ARG A 269 4.19 -13.04 1.51
CA ARG A 269 4.01 -13.97 0.39
C ARG A 269 5.19 -14.90 0.28
N THR A 270 4.99 -16.05 -0.31
CA THR A 270 6.08 -16.96 -0.69
C THR A 270 7.00 -16.35 -1.74
N LYS A 271 6.50 -15.44 -2.57
CA LYS A 271 7.31 -14.67 -3.53
C LYS A 271 7.98 -13.48 -2.83
N PRO A 272 9.31 -13.33 -2.90
CA PRO A 272 10.02 -12.21 -2.30
C PRO A 272 9.52 -10.84 -2.78
N GLN A 273 9.28 -9.93 -1.84
CA GLN A 273 8.88 -8.53 -2.06
C GLN A 273 10.07 -7.62 -1.77
N GLU A 274 10.39 -6.71 -2.69
CA GLU A 274 11.62 -5.90 -2.66
C GLU A 274 11.35 -4.49 -2.13
N PHE A 275 12.24 -4.02 -1.23
CA PHE A 275 12.21 -2.69 -0.65
C PHE A 275 13.62 -2.10 -0.64
N GLU A 276 13.73 -0.79 -0.83
CA GLU A 276 14.99 -0.08 -0.64
C GLU A 276 14.91 0.76 0.64
N ILE A 277 15.87 0.60 1.53
CA ILE A 277 15.93 1.28 2.82
C ILE A 277 17.24 2.04 2.95
N GLN A 278 17.12 3.29 3.40
CA GLN A 278 18.26 4.14 3.72
C GLN A 278 18.54 4.07 5.22
N LEU A 279 19.72 3.57 5.61
CA LEU A 279 20.18 3.58 7.00
C LEU A 279 20.47 5.02 7.45
N PRO A 280 19.93 5.47 8.57
CA PRO A 280 20.25 6.79 9.13
C PRO A 280 21.72 6.91 9.54
N PRO A 281 22.23 8.11 9.88
CA PRO A 281 23.57 8.26 10.43
C PRO A 281 23.74 7.44 11.72
N GLY A 282 24.84 6.67 11.79
CA GLY A 282 25.15 5.75 12.89
C GLY A 282 25.79 4.49 12.33
N ASN A 283 26.44 3.70 13.18
CA ASN A 283 27.10 2.45 12.77
C ASN A 283 26.32 1.20 13.19
N GLU A 284 25.36 1.34 14.12
CA GLU A 284 24.54 0.25 14.59
C GLU A 284 23.07 0.58 14.38
N HIS A 285 22.33 -0.32 13.76
CA HIS A 285 20.90 -0.20 13.50
C HIS A 285 20.20 -1.48 13.86
N TYR A 286 18.89 -1.40 14.12
CA TYR A 286 18.07 -2.54 14.48
C TYR A 286 16.88 -2.64 13.56
N LEU A 287 16.80 -3.74 12.79
CA LEU A 287 15.67 -4.05 11.93
C LEU A 287 14.77 -5.06 12.64
N THR A 288 13.56 -4.66 13.00
CA THR A 288 12.62 -5.51 13.75
C THR A 288 11.42 -5.84 12.89
N VAL A 289 11.08 -7.12 12.81
CA VAL A 289 9.81 -7.57 12.23
C VAL A 289 8.78 -7.67 13.35
N PHE A 290 7.65 -6.98 13.13
CA PHE A 290 6.51 -6.95 14.03
C PHE A 290 5.30 -7.60 13.37
N ALA A 291 4.71 -8.62 13.98
CA ALA A 291 3.50 -9.24 13.47
C ALA A 291 2.28 -8.35 13.77
N ASP A 292 1.66 -7.82 12.73
CA ASP A 292 0.38 -7.11 12.83
C ASP A 292 -0.77 -8.11 12.90
N ASP A 293 -0.70 -9.19 12.10
CA ASP A 293 -1.62 -10.34 12.12
C ASP A 293 -0.81 -11.64 12.04
N PHE A 294 -1.29 -12.70 12.67
CA PHE A 294 -0.64 -14.02 12.72
C PHE A 294 -1.26 -15.02 11.73
N GLY A 295 -2.06 -14.56 10.77
CA GLY A 295 -2.69 -15.44 9.80
C GLY A 295 -3.45 -16.60 10.43
N LYS A 296 -3.28 -17.79 9.86
CA LYS A 296 -3.94 -19.02 10.36
C LYS A 296 -3.15 -19.73 11.46
N SER A 297 -1.87 -19.47 11.57
CA SER A 297 -0.97 -20.14 12.53
C SER A 297 0.10 -19.22 13.07
N GLU A 298 0.43 -19.34 14.35
CA GLU A 298 1.50 -18.65 15.04
C GLU A 298 2.69 -19.60 15.20
N PRO A 299 3.95 -19.11 15.13
CA PRO A 299 4.38 -17.72 14.96
C PRO A 299 4.49 -17.29 13.51
N ASN A 300 4.49 -15.95 13.25
CA ASN A 300 4.89 -15.46 11.94
C ASN A 300 6.38 -15.65 11.71
N THR A 301 6.74 -16.17 10.56
CA THR A 301 8.14 -16.32 10.14
C THR A 301 8.36 -15.52 8.86
N ALA A 302 9.17 -14.48 8.96
CA ALA A 302 9.58 -13.67 7.81
C ALA A 302 11.04 -13.96 7.45
N THR A 303 11.28 -14.43 6.25
CA THR A 303 12.63 -14.50 5.70
C THR A 303 13.01 -13.16 5.10
N VAL A 304 14.13 -12.60 5.54
CA VAL A 304 14.66 -11.30 5.11
C VAL A 304 16.01 -11.49 4.45
N LEU A 305 16.11 -11.15 3.17
CA LEU A 305 17.39 -11.02 2.48
C LEU A 305 17.81 -9.54 2.49
N ILE A 306 19.04 -9.29 2.91
CA ILE A 306 19.67 -7.96 2.86
C ILE A 306 20.76 -7.98 1.80
N PHE A 307 20.67 -7.06 0.84
CA PHE A 307 21.69 -6.82 -0.16
C PHE A 307 22.29 -5.41 -0.01
N ASP A 308 23.60 -5.33 0.19
CA ASP A 308 24.34 -4.08 0.42
C ASP A 308 25.08 -3.56 -0.82
N GLY A 309 24.69 -4.03 -2.01
CA GLY A 309 25.40 -3.72 -3.26
C GLY A 309 26.58 -4.64 -3.54
N HIS A 310 27.03 -5.45 -2.57
CA HIS A 310 28.19 -6.34 -2.68
C HIS A 310 27.87 -7.79 -2.30
N ARG A 311 27.07 -8.00 -1.28
CA ARG A 311 26.71 -9.35 -0.79
C ARG A 311 25.28 -9.43 -0.35
N GLU A 312 24.76 -10.63 -0.40
CA GLU A 312 23.44 -11.00 0.12
C GLU A 312 23.59 -11.77 1.43
N GLN A 313 22.75 -11.46 2.40
CA GLN A 313 22.65 -12.17 3.67
C GLN A 313 21.17 -12.46 3.94
N VAL A 314 20.85 -13.72 4.23
CA VAL A 314 19.47 -14.19 4.43
C VAL A 314 19.29 -14.59 5.88
N ILE A 315 18.25 -14.08 6.51
CA ILE A 315 17.94 -14.29 7.93
C ILE A 315 16.44 -14.57 8.08
N ASP A 316 16.11 -15.52 8.92
CA ASP A 316 14.73 -15.75 9.33
C ASP A 316 14.45 -15.00 10.64
N LEU A 317 13.39 -14.21 10.64
CA LEU A 317 12.92 -13.46 11.81
C LEU A 317 11.55 -13.98 12.22
N VAL A 318 11.42 -14.28 13.52
CA VAL A 318 10.21 -14.82 14.11
C VAL A 318 9.51 -13.77 14.96
N ALA A 319 8.22 -13.64 14.78
CA ALA A 319 7.36 -12.76 15.55
C ALA A 319 6.27 -13.58 16.27
N GLU A 320 6.17 -13.38 17.58
CA GLU A 320 5.20 -14.02 18.47
C GLU A 320 4.32 -12.97 19.16
N ARG A 321 3.21 -13.38 19.77
CA ARG A 321 2.28 -12.46 20.48
C ARG A 321 2.92 -11.62 21.59
N LYS A 322 3.99 -12.08 22.18
CA LYS A 322 4.66 -11.39 23.30
C LYS A 322 6.05 -10.91 22.96
N LYS A 323 6.64 -11.45 21.90
CA LYS A 323 8.04 -11.22 21.54
C LYS A 323 8.22 -11.07 20.05
N GLN A 324 9.10 -10.14 19.66
CA GLN A 324 9.48 -9.88 18.28
C GLN A 324 11.00 -10.07 18.14
N GLN A 325 11.44 -10.59 17.01
CA GLN A 325 12.86 -10.65 16.72
C GLN A 325 13.34 -9.44 15.95
N SER A 326 14.54 -9.02 16.28
CA SER A 326 15.26 -7.93 15.64
C SER A 326 16.63 -8.42 15.16
N LEU A 327 17.01 -7.92 14.02
CA LEU A 327 18.32 -8.09 13.42
C LEU A 327 19.16 -6.84 13.69
N LYS A 328 20.41 -7.03 14.14
CA LYS A 328 21.38 -5.93 14.28
C LYS A 328 22.10 -5.71 12.94
N ILE A 329 22.10 -4.50 12.43
CA ILE A 329 22.82 -4.09 11.23
C ILE A 329 24.02 -3.24 11.65
N ILE A 330 25.22 -3.59 11.21
CA ILE A 330 26.44 -2.81 11.39
C ILE A 330 26.84 -2.22 10.03
N ALA A 331 26.78 -0.89 9.91
CA ALA A 331 27.28 -0.16 8.75
C ALA A 331 28.80 0.09 8.91
N GLU A 332 29.60 -0.52 8.02
CA GLU A 332 31.06 -0.44 7.98
C GLU A 332 31.56 0.74 7.15
#